data_baa0ad51e0902def87c623eca7178c5d
#
_entry.id   baa0ad51e0902def87c623eca7178c5d
#
_cell.length_a   1.000
_cell.length_b   1.000
_cell.length_c   1.000
_cell.angle_alpha   90.00
_cell.angle_beta   90.00
_cell.angle_gamma   90.00
#
_symmetry.space_group_name_H-M   'P 1'
#
loop_
_entity.id
_entity.type
_entity.pdbx_description
1 polymer ?
#
loop_
_entity_poly.entity_id
_entity_poly.type
_entity_poly.pdbx_seq_one_letter_code
_entity_poly.pdbx_strand_id
1 'polypeptide(L)'
;MGAICFHEWTNVSQWMLGVGALVLIIGGIAMTAYHEKGGGAGTNVKKGMIYLLISSLGFIAYASFPTAFHLDGWEMIPPQAVAIFITIFIMVAFQKDNDMWKIKTWENMITGVCFAFGNLGIIFSNAINGVAVGYTFSQLNVIISTLGGFLILHEVKTKKETTFTMIGLALVVIGAIMIGITKQ
;
A
#
# COMPACT_ATOMS: atom_id res chain seq x y z
N MET A 1 9.91 9.75 3.59
CA MET A 1 9.63 10.36 4.91
C MET A 1 10.47 9.69 6.01
N GLY A 2 10.37 8.39 6.28
CA GLY A 2 11.14 7.71 7.33
C GLY A 2 12.64 8.04 7.28
N ALA A 3 13.28 7.81 6.14
CA ALA A 3 14.69 8.05 5.96
C ALA A 3 15.12 9.54 6.10
N ILE A 4 14.29 10.48 5.64
CA ILE A 4 14.64 11.91 5.60
C ILE A 4 14.21 12.63 6.89
N CYS A 5 12.96 12.47 7.31
CA CYS A 5 12.40 13.24 8.44
C CYS A 5 12.71 12.59 9.80
N PHE A 6 12.79 11.26 9.86
CA PHE A 6 13.06 10.54 11.10
C PHE A 6 14.52 10.04 11.20
N HIS A 7 15.38 10.41 10.25
CA HIS A 7 16.81 10.06 10.22
C HIS A 7 17.05 8.55 10.42
N GLU A 8 16.15 7.70 9.85
CA GLU A 8 16.27 6.24 9.99
C GLU A 8 17.51 5.68 9.29
N TRP A 9 18.05 6.39 8.28
CA TRP A 9 19.29 6.05 7.58
C TRP A 9 20.41 7.04 7.97
N THR A 10 21.36 6.56 8.73
CA THR A 10 22.48 7.38 9.26
C THR A 10 23.75 7.20 8.46
N ASN A 11 23.95 6.06 7.80
CA ASN A 11 25.17 5.73 7.07
C ASN A 11 24.99 5.86 5.55
N VAL A 12 26.09 6.22 4.85
CA VAL A 12 26.10 6.33 3.38
C VAL A 12 25.72 4.99 2.71
N SER A 13 26.15 3.86 3.27
CA SER A 13 25.78 2.53 2.76
C SER A 13 24.28 2.26 2.85
N GLN A 14 23.62 2.69 3.93
CA GLN A 14 22.16 2.57 4.08
C GLN A 14 21.42 3.44 3.06
N TRP A 15 21.93 4.64 2.78
CA TRP A 15 21.38 5.50 1.73
C TRP A 15 21.53 4.89 0.34
N MET A 16 22.69 4.33 0.01
CA MET A 16 22.92 3.68 -1.29
C MET A 16 22.01 2.46 -1.47
N LEU A 17 21.93 1.58 -0.45
CA LEU A 17 21.07 0.41 -0.47
C LEU A 17 19.58 0.80 -0.51
N GLY A 18 19.19 1.77 0.28
CA GLY A 18 17.80 2.22 0.36
C GLY A 18 17.31 2.87 -0.93
N VAL A 19 18.10 3.76 -1.53
CA VAL A 19 17.76 4.39 -2.82
C VAL A 19 17.75 3.34 -3.94
N GLY A 20 18.73 2.45 -3.98
CA GLY A 20 18.75 1.33 -4.94
C GLY A 20 17.53 0.43 -4.82
N ALA A 21 17.16 0.09 -3.60
CA ALA A 21 15.96 -0.69 -3.31
C ALA A 21 14.67 0.01 -3.75
N LEU A 22 14.54 1.31 -3.50
CA LEU A 22 13.38 2.09 -3.95
C LEU A 22 13.26 2.11 -5.47
N VAL A 23 14.36 2.26 -6.19
CA VAL A 23 14.36 2.19 -7.67
C VAL A 23 13.90 0.83 -8.16
N LEU A 24 14.36 -0.26 -7.53
CA LEU A 24 13.92 -1.62 -7.86
C LEU A 24 12.44 -1.83 -7.58
N ILE A 25 11.93 -1.35 -6.45
CA ILE A 25 10.51 -1.48 -6.09
C ILE A 25 9.63 -0.68 -7.05
N ILE A 26 9.99 0.57 -7.35
CA ILE A 26 9.23 1.41 -8.27
C ILE A 26 9.24 0.80 -9.68
N GLY A 27 10.40 0.35 -10.14
CA GLY A 27 10.53 -0.35 -11.42
C GLY A 27 9.72 -1.65 -11.46
N GLY A 28 9.77 -2.43 -10.38
CA GLY A 28 9.00 -3.66 -10.24
C GLY A 28 7.49 -3.40 -10.29
N ILE A 29 7.00 -2.43 -9.54
CA ILE A 29 5.58 -2.04 -9.56
C ILE A 29 5.17 -1.54 -10.95
N ALA A 30 5.98 -0.72 -11.60
CA ALA A 30 5.71 -0.26 -12.97
C ALA A 30 5.62 -1.42 -13.96
N MET A 31 6.45 -2.46 -13.80
CA MET A 31 6.40 -3.67 -14.62
C MET A 31 5.15 -4.51 -14.34
N THR A 32 4.71 -4.62 -13.08
CA THR A 32 3.47 -5.35 -12.76
C THR A 32 2.23 -4.66 -13.31
N ALA A 33 2.27 -3.34 -13.46
CA ALA A 33 1.19 -2.52 -14.02
C ALA A 33 1.18 -2.48 -15.56
N TYR A 34 2.12 -3.16 -16.22
CA TYR A 34 2.20 -3.17 -17.68
C TYR A 34 1.00 -3.92 -18.28
N HIS A 35 0.25 -3.22 -19.15
CA HIS A 35 -0.81 -3.79 -19.97
C HIS A 35 -0.50 -3.60 -21.46
N GLU A 36 -0.68 -4.67 -22.24
CA GLU A 36 -0.59 -4.61 -23.68
C GLU A 36 -1.78 -3.79 -24.25
N LYS A 37 -1.54 -2.94 -25.23
CA LYS A 37 -2.55 -2.03 -25.80
C LYS A 37 -3.82 -2.78 -26.23
N GLY A 38 -4.92 -2.58 -25.48
CA GLY A 38 -6.22 -3.21 -25.75
C GLY A 38 -7.13 -3.34 -24.52
N GLY A 39 -6.60 -3.35 -23.32
CA GLY A 39 -7.38 -3.32 -22.09
C GLY A 39 -7.68 -1.89 -21.68
N GLY A 40 -8.91 -1.45 -21.89
CA GLY A 40 -9.52 -0.18 -21.57
C GLY A 40 -8.94 0.67 -20.45
N ALA A 41 -7.81 1.27 -20.66
CA ALA A 41 -7.40 2.44 -19.89
C ALA A 41 -8.33 3.59 -20.29
N GLY A 42 -9.41 3.69 -19.51
CA GLY A 42 -10.47 4.67 -19.74
C GLY A 42 -9.94 6.10 -19.80
N THR A 43 -10.66 6.91 -20.48
CA THR A 43 -10.52 8.25 -21.01
C THR A 43 -9.97 9.34 -20.04
N ASN A 44 -9.55 9.06 -18.79
CA ASN A 44 -9.16 10.09 -17.83
C ASN A 44 -7.91 9.75 -17.00
N VAL A 45 -6.86 9.22 -17.64
CA VAL A 45 -5.57 8.90 -16.99
C VAL A 45 -5.01 10.10 -16.21
N LYS A 46 -5.11 11.32 -16.75
CA LYS A 46 -4.66 12.56 -16.06
C LYS A 46 -5.39 12.80 -14.75
N LYS A 47 -6.73 12.64 -14.74
CA LYS A 47 -7.51 12.77 -13.49
C LYS A 47 -7.16 11.68 -12.48
N GLY A 48 -7.02 10.44 -12.95
CA GLY A 48 -6.57 9.33 -12.11
C GLY A 48 -5.22 9.58 -11.46
N MET A 49 -4.24 10.09 -12.21
CA MET A 49 -2.92 10.45 -11.67
C MET A 49 -3.00 11.55 -10.61
N ILE A 50 -3.83 12.57 -10.80
CA ILE A 50 -4.00 13.64 -9.79
C ILE A 50 -4.59 13.07 -8.51
N TYR A 51 -5.62 12.23 -8.61
CA TYR A 51 -6.21 11.58 -7.42
C TYR A 51 -5.21 10.66 -6.72
N LEU A 52 -4.38 9.92 -7.45
CA LEU A 52 -3.32 9.09 -6.88
C LEU A 52 -2.25 9.93 -6.17
N LEU A 53 -1.85 11.08 -6.72
CA LEU A 53 -0.91 11.98 -6.06
C LEU A 53 -1.49 12.54 -4.76
N ILE A 54 -2.73 13.02 -4.76
CA ILE A 54 -3.40 13.53 -3.55
C ILE A 54 -3.54 12.41 -2.52
N SER A 55 -3.95 11.22 -2.94
CA SER A 55 -4.09 10.06 -2.06
C SER A 55 -2.74 9.64 -1.46
N SER A 56 -1.66 9.67 -2.24
CA SER A 56 -0.33 9.31 -1.73
C SER A 56 0.19 10.28 -0.68
N LEU A 57 -0.12 11.59 -0.81
CA LEU A 57 0.19 12.56 0.25
C LEU A 57 -0.58 12.25 1.54
N GLY A 58 -1.85 11.88 1.43
CA GLY A 58 -2.65 11.44 2.58
C GLY A 58 -2.06 10.18 3.25
N PHE A 59 -1.61 9.21 2.46
CA PHE A 59 -0.95 8.01 2.98
C PHE A 59 0.39 8.31 3.66
N ILE A 60 1.18 9.24 3.12
CA ILE A 60 2.44 9.68 3.75
C ILE A 60 2.16 10.31 5.12
N ALA A 61 1.18 11.21 5.20
CA ALA A 61 0.78 11.82 6.45
C ALA A 61 0.30 10.76 7.46
N TYR A 62 -0.57 9.87 7.04
CA TYR A 62 -1.09 8.77 7.85
C TYR A 62 0.03 7.87 8.40
N ALA A 63 0.95 7.41 7.56
CA ALA A 63 2.03 6.51 7.97
C ALA A 63 3.07 7.17 8.88
N SER A 64 3.27 8.50 8.74
CA SER A 64 4.26 9.25 9.50
C SER A 64 3.73 9.81 10.82
N PHE A 65 2.42 9.99 10.94
CA PHE A 65 1.80 10.62 12.11
C PHE A 65 2.11 9.91 13.43
N PRO A 66 1.96 8.57 13.55
CA PRO A 66 2.26 7.87 14.80
C PRO A 66 3.71 8.05 15.25
N THR A 67 4.63 7.95 14.31
CA THR A 67 6.07 8.07 14.58
C THR A 67 6.43 9.51 14.97
N ALA A 68 5.82 10.51 14.34
CA ALA A 68 6.07 11.92 14.64
C ALA A 68 5.61 12.33 16.05
N PHE A 69 4.53 11.72 16.54
CA PHE A 69 3.96 12.00 17.85
C PHE A 69 4.33 10.96 18.92
N HIS A 70 5.20 10.01 18.60
CA HIS A 70 5.62 8.91 19.49
C HIS A 70 4.45 8.14 20.09
N LEU A 71 3.39 7.94 19.28
CA LEU A 71 2.18 7.22 19.70
C LEU A 71 2.38 5.71 19.61
N ASP A 72 1.95 5.01 20.62
CA ASP A 72 1.90 3.56 20.59
C ASP A 72 0.82 3.05 19.63
N GLY A 73 1.07 1.86 19.03
CA GLY A 73 0.13 1.27 18.08
C GLY A 73 -1.29 1.11 18.65
N TRP A 74 -1.40 0.80 19.94
CA TRP A 74 -2.70 0.68 20.61
C TRP A 74 -3.43 2.01 20.79
N GLU A 75 -2.70 3.10 21.02
CA GLU A 75 -3.27 4.44 21.15
C GLU A 75 -3.83 4.97 19.83
N MET A 76 -3.28 4.51 18.71
CA MET A 76 -3.71 4.91 17.37
C MET A 76 -5.02 4.28 16.91
N ILE A 77 -5.37 3.09 17.41
CA ILE A 77 -6.51 2.31 16.92
C ILE A 77 -7.85 3.01 17.17
N PRO A 78 -8.17 3.49 18.41
CA PRO A 78 -9.45 4.09 18.67
C PRO A 78 -9.72 5.37 17.83
N PRO A 79 -8.81 6.38 17.79
CA PRO A 79 -9.06 7.58 17.01
C PRO A 79 -9.13 7.31 15.50
N GLN A 80 -8.34 6.34 15.00
CA GLN A 80 -8.41 5.93 13.61
C GLN A 80 -9.76 5.28 13.27
N ALA A 81 -10.25 4.37 14.10
CA ALA A 81 -11.54 3.72 13.89
C ALA A 81 -12.68 4.75 13.87
N VAL A 82 -12.66 5.72 14.80
CA VAL A 82 -13.63 6.81 14.85
C VAL A 82 -13.53 7.69 13.60
N ALA A 83 -12.33 8.05 13.16
CA ALA A 83 -12.12 8.88 11.97
C ALA A 83 -12.61 8.17 10.69
N ILE A 84 -12.34 6.88 10.53
CA ILE A 84 -12.83 6.08 9.42
C ILE A 84 -14.36 6.02 9.45
N PHE A 85 -14.95 5.74 10.62
CA PHE A 85 -16.40 5.67 10.77
C PHE A 85 -17.09 7.00 10.39
N ILE A 86 -16.60 8.13 10.90
CA ILE A 86 -17.12 9.46 10.57
C ILE A 86 -16.98 9.75 9.07
N THR A 87 -15.82 9.44 8.48
CA THR A 87 -15.56 9.68 7.06
C THR A 87 -16.52 8.88 6.18
N ILE A 88 -16.71 7.59 6.49
CA ILE A 88 -17.66 6.74 5.76
C ILE A 88 -19.07 7.28 5.91
N PHE A 89 -19.48 7.65 7.12
CA PHE A 89 -20.81 8.20 7.36
C PHE A 89 -21.07 9.47 6.55
N ILE A 90 -20.09 10.39 6.52
CA ILE A 90 -20.16 11.61 5.71
C ILE A 90 -20.27 11.26 4.23
N MET A 91 -19.40 10.36 3.72
CA MET A 91 -19.40 9.97 2.30
C MET A 91 -20.76 9.38 1.88
N VAL A 92 -21.32 8.52 2.72
CA VAL A 92 -22.61 7.87 2.45
C VAL A 92 -23.77 8.88 2.52
N ALA A 93 -23.72 9.84 3.45
CA ALA A 93 -24.74 10.89 3.55
C ALA A 93 -24.86 11.76 2.29
N PHE A 94 -23.75 11.89 1.52
CA PHE A 94 -23.74 12.62 0.24
C PHE A 94 -24.07 11.74 -0.99
N GLN A 95 -24.20 10.42 -0.82
CA GLN A 95 -24.61 9.52 -1.91
C GLN A 95 -26.13 9.43 -2.00
N LYS A 96 -26.68 9.69 -3.19
CA LYS A 96 -28.13 9.65 -3.45
C LYS A 96 -28.74 8.23 -3.45
N ASP A 97 -27.94 7.21 -3.81
CA ASP A 97 -28.35 5.81 -3.84
C ASP A 97 -27.65 5.04 -2.72
N ASN A 98 -28.30 4.98 -1.55
CA ASN A 98 -27.76 4.31 -0.38
C ASN A 98 -28.28 2.88 -0.25
N ASP A 99 -27.42 1.95 -0.64
CA ASP A 99 -27.64 0.51 -0.46
C ASP A 99 -27.06 -0.03 0.87
N MET A 100 -26.90 0.82 1.89
CA MET A 100 -26.23 0.47 3.15
C MET A 100 -26.82 -0.74 3.88
N TRP A 101 -28.10 -1.00 3.72
CA TRP A 101 -28.80 -2.08 4.42
C TRP A 101 -28.96 -3.35 3.60
N LYS A 102 -28.36 -3.43 2.42
CA LYS A 102 -28.38 -4.64 1.60
C LYS A 102 -27.45 -5.72 2.15
N ILE A 103 -27.80 -6.97 1.92
CA ILE A 103 -27.01 -8.16 2.32
C ILE A 103 -25.52 -8.04 1.90
N LYS A 104 -25.25 -7.50 0.72
CA LYS A 104 -23.87 -7.27 0.21
C LYS A 104 -23.01 -6.37 1.12
N THR A 105 -23.64 -5.46 1.85
CA THR A 105 -22.91 -4.61 2.81
C THR A 105 -22.44 -5.42 4.01
N TRP A 106 -23.24 -6.37 4.47
CA TRP A 106 -22.85 -7.27 5.56
C TRP A 106 -21.76 -8.24 5.14
N GLU A 107 -21.78 -8.75 3.91
CA GLU A 107 -20.69 -9.57 3.36
C GLU A 107 -19.37 -8.79 3.32
N ASN A 108 -19.40 -7.49 3.01
CA ASN A 108 -18.22 -6.63 3.03
C ASN A 108 -17.66 -6.35 4.43
N MET A 109 -18.37 -6.62 5.51
CA MET A 109 -17.84 -6.50 6.87
C MET A 109 -16.64 -7.42 7.11
N ILE A 110 -16.62 -8.61 6.49
CA ILE A 110 -15.47 -9.54 6.57
C ILE A 110 -14.20 -8.86 6.01
N THR A 111 -14.34 -8.16 4.90
CA THR A 111 -13.24 -7.38 4.30
C THR A 111 -12.75 -6.31 5.27
N GLY A 112 -13.65 -5.62 5.99
CA GLY A 112 -13.31 -4.64 7.01
C GLY A 112 -12.54 -5.24 8.19
N VAL A 113 -12.91 -6.43 8.64
CA VAL A 113 -12.19 -7.15 9.69
C VAL A 113 -10.79 -7.54 9.23
N CYS A 114 -10.65 -8.10 8.02
CA CYS A 114 -9.34 -8.43 7.45
C CYS A 114 -8.46 -7.17 7.30
N PHE A 115 -9.05 -6.05 6.86
CA PHE A 115 -8.36 -4.78 6.78
C PHE A 115 -7.86 -4.30 8.15
N ALA A 116 -8.67 -4.42 9.20
CA ALA A 116 -8.30 -4.02 10.55
C ALA A 116 -7.08 -4.80 11.05
N PHE A 117 -7.04 -6.12 10.86
CA PHE A 117 -5.87 -6.94 11.21
C PHE A 117 -4.63 -6.56 10.39
N GLY A 118 -4.77 -6.35 9.09
CA GLY A 118 -3.67 -5.90 8.23
C GLY A 118 -3.11 -4.54 8.67
N ASN A 119 -4.00 -3.61 8.99
CA ASN A 119 -3.64 -2.28 9.45
C ASN A 119 -2.90 -2.30 10.79
N LEU A 120 -3.36 -3.11 11.74
CA LEU A 120 -2.65 -3.38 13.00
C LEU A 120 -1.23 -3.87 12.74
N GLY A 121 -1.08 -4.84 11.85
CA GLY A 121 0.23 -5.37 11.46
C GLY A 121 1.17 -4.28 10.94
N ILE A 122 0.67 -3.34 10.11
CA ILE A 122 1.46 -2.22 9.60
C ILE A 122 1.87 -1.26 10.73
N ILE A 123 0.94 -0.90 11.61
CA ILE A 123 1.22 0.01 12.74
C ILE A 123 2.32 -0.56 13.63
N PHE A 124 2.18 -1.81 14.04
CA PHE A 124 3.21 -2.47 14.88
C PHE A 124 4.53 -2.67 14.14
N SER A 125 4.49 -3.01 12.84
CA SER A 125 5.69 -3.14 12.03
C SER A 125 6.44 -1.81 11.93
N ASN A 126 5.73 -0.70 11.74
CA ASN A 126 6.33 0.64 11.69
C ASN A 126 6.92 1.04 13.04
N ALA A 127 6.26 0.73 14.15
CA ALA A 127 6.74 1.03 15.49
C ALA A 127 8.05 0.27 15.82
N ILE A 128 8.15 -0.99 15.42
CA ILE A 128 9.31 -1.84 15.72
C ILE A 128 10.44 -1.62 14.72
N ASN A 129 10.11 -1.52 13.44
CA ASN A 129 11.06 -1.55 12.33
C ASN A 129 11.37 -0.16 11.75
N GLY A 130 10.67 0.88 12.18
CA GLY A 130 10.70 2.19 11.54
C GLY A 130 9.77 2.25 10.32
N VAL A 131 9.40 3.46 9.91
CA VAL A 131 8.43 3.70 8.84
C VAL A 131 8.97 3.25 7.48
N ALA A 132 10.26 3.47 7.21
CA ALA A 132 10.87 3.09 5.93
C ALA A 132 10.81 1.57 5.72
N VAL A 133 11.20 0.79 6.71
CA VAL A 133 11.25 -0.67 6.62
C VAL A 133 9.84 -1.26 6.75
N GLY A 134 9.09 -0.88 7.78
CA GLY A 134 7.78 -1.44 8.08
C GLY A 134 6.78 -1.22 6.94
N TYR A 135 6.72 0.00 6.40
CA TYR A 135 5.85 0.30 5.27
C TYR A 135 6.28 -0.39 3.98
N THR A 136 7.58 -0.53 3.74
CA THR A 136 8.07 -1.23 2.55
C THR A 136 7.72 -2.71 2.58
N PHE A 137 7.81 -3.37 3.73
CA PHE A 137 7.37 -4.75 3.86
C PHE A 137 5.87 -4.93 3.59
N SER A 138 5.04 -3.94 3.91
CA SER A 138 3.62 -3.98 3.56
C SER A 138 3.37 -4.04 2.05
N GLN A 139 4.30 -3.52 1.24
CA GLN A 139 4.20 -3.58 -0.23
C GLN A 139 4.34 -5.01 -0.78
N LEU A 140 4.89 -5.95 -0.01
CA LEU A 140 4.90 -7.37 -0.40
C LEU A 140 3.49 -7.95 -0.57
N ASN A 141 2.47 -7.29 -0.03
CA ASN A 141 1.07 -7.60 -0.31
C ASN A 141 0.73 -7.60 -1.80
N VAL A 142 1.43 -6.81 -2.62
CA VAL A 142 1.28 -6.81 -4.08
C VAL A 142 1.52 -8.21 -4.67
N ILE A 143 2.44 -8.98 -4.08
CA ILE A 143 2.73 -10.35 -4.52
C ILE A 143 1.51 -11.24 -4.28
N ILE A 144 0.98 -11.20 -3.05
CA ILE A 144 -0.17 -12.03 -2.64
C ILE A 144 -1.41 -11.64 -3.47
N SER A 145 -1.67 -10.35 -3.64
CA SER A 145 -2.80 -9.88 -4.43
C SER A 145 -2.69 -10.24 -5.92
N THR A 146 -1.49 -10.15 -6.49
CA THR A 146 -1.26 -10.53 -7.90
C THR A 146 -1.40 -12.03 -8.10
N LEU A 147 -0.81 -12.84 -7.21
CA LEU A 147 -0.98 -14.29 -7.27
C LEU A 147 -2.43 -14.71 -7.03
N GLY A 148 -3.12 -14.04 -6.10
CA GLY A 148 -4.55 -14.22 -5.86
C GLY A 148 -5.40 -13.88 -7.09
N GLY A 149 -5.08 -12.79 -7.80
CA GLY A 149 -5.71 -12.44 -9.07
C GLY A 149 -5.58 -13.55 -10.12
N PHE A 150 -4.38 -14.11 -10.28
CA PHE A 150 -4.15 -15.22 -11.21
C PHE A 150 -4.83 -16.52 -10.78
N LEU A 151 -4.74 -16.91 -9.50
CA LEU A 151 -5.17 -18.23 -9.04
C LEU A 151 -6.67 -18.27 -8.70
N ILE A 152 -7.20 -17.20 -8.08
CA ILE A 152 -8.58 -17.17 -7.57
C ILE A 152 -9.52 -16.50 -8.57
N LEU A 153 -9.13 -15.34 -9.12
CA LEU A 153 -9.97 -14.59 -10.05
C LEU A 153 -9.78 -15.01 -11.51
N HIS A 154 -8.84 -15.95 -11.78
CA HIS A 154 -8.56 -16.44 -13.13
C HIS A 154 -8.35 -15.30 -14.13
N GLU A 155 -7.66 -14.22 -13.71
CA GLU A 155 -7.35 -13.11 -14.59
C GLU A 155 -6.53 -13.59 -15.79
N VAL A 156 -7.08 -13.39 -16.99
CA VAL A 156 -6.40 -13.76 -18.24
C VAL A 156 -5.49 -12.63 -18.65
N LYS A 157 -4.18 -12.85 -18.51
CA LYS A 157 -3.15 -11.95 -19.03
C LYS A 157 -2.44 -12.59 -20.22
N THR A 158 -1.93 -11.76 -21.11
CA THR A 158 -1.09 -12.26 -22.21
C THR A 158 0.21 -12.84 -21.65
N LYS A 159 0.85 -13.75 -22.40
CA LYS A 159 2.15 -14.33 -21.98
C LYS A 159 3.18 -13.25 -21.66
N LYS A 160 3.18 -12.15 -22.41
CA LYS A 160 4.08 -11.01 -22.17
C LYS A 160 3.73 -10.31 -20.85
N GLU A 161 2.47 -9.97 -20.62
CA GLU A 161 2.02 -9.35 -19.37
C GLU A 161 2.36 -10.21 -18.17
N THR A 162 2.14 -11.51 -18.24
CA THR A 162 2.50 -12.45 -17.17
C THR A 162 4.01 -12.42 -16.89
N THR A 163 4.84 -12.45 -17.94
CA THR A 163 6.30 -12.40 -17.80
C THR A 163 6.74 -11.08 -17.14
N PHE A 164 6.22 -9.93 -17.61
CA PHE A 164 6.52 -8.63 -17.00
C PHE A 164 6.05 -8.55 -15.53
N THR A 165 4.88 -9.10 -15.23
CA THR A 165 4.37 -9.18 -13.88
C THR A 165 5.27 -10.01 -12.97
N MET A 166 5.72 -11.19 -13.42
CA MET A 166 6.60 -12.07 -12.63
C MET A 166 7.98 -11.44 -12.38
N ILE A 167 8.57 -10.80 -13.40
CA ILE A 167 9.83 -10.07 -13.24
C ILE A 167 9.64 -8.88 -12.28
N GLY A 168 8.55 -8.13 -12.44
CA GLY A 168 8.22 -7.02 -11.55
C GLY A 168 8.08 -7.45 -10.09
N LEU A 169 7.39 -8.56 -9.82
CA LEU A 169 7.27 -9.13 -8.49
C LEU A 169 8.64 -9.52 -7.90
N ALA A 170 9.51 -10.15 -8.69
CA ALA A 170 10.86 -10.49 -8.26
C ALA A 170 11.68 -9.25 -7.87
N LEU A 171 11.59 -8.16 -8.65
CA LEU A 171 12.25 -6.90 -8.34
C LEU A 171 11.71 -6.26 -7.04
N VAL A 172 10.40 -6.33 -6.79
CA VAL A 172 9.79 -5.84 -5.54
C VAL A 172 10.33 -6.63 -4.35
N VAL A 173 10.42 -7.96 -4.44
CA VAL A 173 10.97 -8.82 -3.37
C VAL A 173 12.42 -8.46 -3.07
N ILE A 174 13.26 -8.36 -4.12
CA ILE A 174 14.68 -8.02 -3.96
C ILE A 174 14.83 -6.64 -3.31
N GLY A 175 14.07 -5.65 -3.78
CA GLY A 175 14.07 -4.31 -3.21
C GLY A 175 13.62 -4.29 -1.74
N ALA A 176 12.59 -5.07 -1.38
CA ALA A 176 12.13 -5.18 0.01
C ALA A 176 13.20 -5.81 0.92
N ILE A 177 13.89 -6.86 0.46
CA ILE A 177 15.00 -7.48 1.19
C ILE A 177 16.13 -6.46 1.40
N MET A 178 16.50 -5.71 0.35
CA MET A 178 17.53 -4.67 0.45
C MET A 178 17.17 -3.60 1.50
N ILE A 179 15.92 -3.14 1.55
CA ILE A 179 15.47 -2.20 2.60
C ILE A 179 15.52 -2.85 3.98
N GLY A 180 15.16 -4.14 4.10
CA GLY A 180 15.27 -4.86 5.37
C GLY A 180 16.70 -4.86 5.92
N ILE A 181 17.70 -4.98 5.05
CA ILE A 181 19.12 -4.96 5.42
C ILE A 181 19.57 -3.56 5.88
N THR A 182 18.94 -2.48 5.45
CA THR A 182 19.32 -1.12 5.88
C THR A 182 19.12 -0.87 7.38
N LYS A 183 18.37 -1.73 8.07
CA LYS A 183 18.13 -1.62 9.50
C LYS A 183 19.25 -2.28 10.36
N GLN A 184 20.06 -3.16 9.77
CA GLN A 184 21.20 -3.76 10.45
C GLN A 184 22.41 -2.80 10.43
#